data_d48c8daa80e19f0388ba9d40f5989d80
#
_entry.id   d48c8daa80e19f0388ba9d40f5989d80
#
_cell.length_a   1.000
_cell.length_b   1.000
_cell.length_c   1.000
_cell.angle_alpha   90.00
_cell.angle_beta   90.00
_cell.angle_gamma   90.00
#
_symmetry.space_group_name_H-M   'P 1'
#
loop_
_entity.id
_entity.type
_entity.pdbx_description
1 polymer ?
#
loop_
_entity_poly.entity_id
_entity_poly.type
_entity_poly.pdbx_seq_one_letter_code
_entity_poly.pdbx_strand_id
1 'polypeptide(L)'
;RQNKGDVNYFPFPWATVIDKNVNHQQLLKILKAVIPPNKNYYTCCQHIGYHKLVNLWSLLGITIVYTPHKCLGRDKMGSIKLVACPLYAVNLEDKTRNEVFNGVDLLNKERKYFYSFSGGYQANCYLTDIRLRIFDLNKNGRKDCIIRNTGDWHFNCDVYGGGQDINGKLNEDQRHKIKTKLYNSI
;
A
#
# COMPACT_ATOMS: atom_id res chain seq x y z
N ARG A 1 25.26 -16.62 25.15
CA ARG A 1 24.38 -17.06 24.05
C ARG A 1 22.96 -16.77 24.50
N GLN A 2 22.39 -15.63 24.08
CA GLN A 2 20.96 -15.37 24.25
C GLN A 2 20.21 -16.34 23.33
N ASN A 3 19.36 -17.17 23.91
CA ASN A 3 18.37 -17.94 23.16
C ASN A 3 17.55 -16.93 22.35
N LYS A 4 17.75 -16.88 21.03
CA LYS A 4 16.82 -16.25 20.12
C LYS A 4 15.56 -17.10 20.18
N GLY A 5 14.60 -16.72 21.03
CA GLY A 5 13.31 -17.37 21.04
C GLY A 5 12.73 -17.34 19.63
N ASP A 6 12.21 -18.47 19.20
CA ASP A 6 11.57 -18.60 17.88
C ASP A 6 10.48 -17.55 17.74
N VAL A 7 10.67 -16.61 16.80
CA VAL A 7 9.67 -15.60 16.46
C VAL A 7 8.85 -16.16 15.31
N ASN A 8 7.56 -16.34 15.53
CA ASN A 8 6.67 -16.97 14.55
C ASN A 8 6.00 -15.93 13.65
N TYR A 9 5.85 -16.24 12.35
CA TYR A 9 5.09 -15.39 11.46
C TYR A 9 3.58 -15.51 11.74
N PHE A 10 2.92 -14.36 11.85
CA PHE A 10 1.47 -14.28 12.01
C PHE A 10 0.85 -13.65 10.76
N PRO A 11 0.38 -14.46 9.80
CA PRO A 11 -0.29 -13.98 8.59
C PRO A 11 -1.71 -13.54 8.94
N PHE A 12 -2.02 -12.27 8.73
CA PHE A 12 -3.38 -11.77 8.95
C PHE A 12 -3.66 -10.53 8.07
N PRO A 13 -4.87 -10.35 7.54
CA PRO A 13 -5.22 -9.25 6.64
C PRO A 13 -5.44 -7.94 7.40
N TRP A 14 -4.40 -7.40 8.00
CA TRP A 14 -4.45 -6.19 8.83
C TRP A 14 -4.99 -4.96 8.10
N ALA A 15 -4.70 -4.81 6.81
CA ALA A 15 -5.25 -3.73 6.01
C ALA A 15 -6.78 -3.77 6.00
N THR A 16 -7.37 -4.94 5.80
CA THR A 16 -8.81 -5.15 5.85
C THR A 16 -9.41 -4.80 7.23
N VAL A 17 -8.69 -5.11 8.31
CA VAL A 17 -9.14 -4.74 9.68
C VAL A 17 -9.29 -3.22 9.80
N ILE A 18 -8.33 -2.48 9.25
CA ILE A 18 -8.34 -1.01 9.27
C ILE A 18 -9.44 -0.47 8.35
N ASP A 19 -9.50 -0.94 7.09
CA ASP A 19 -10.41 -0.44 6.07
C ASP A 19 -11.88 -0.69 6.41
N LYS A 20 -12.17 -1.83 7.03
CA LYS A 20 -13.53 -2.21 7.45
C LYS A 20 -13.86 -1.77 8.88
N ASN A 21 -12.95 -1.06 9.53
CA ASN A 21 -13.10 -0.58 10.92
C ASN A 21 -13.58 -1.69 11.87
N VAL A 22 -12.91 -2.86 11.78
CA VAL A 22 -13.28 -4.05 12.55
C VAL A 22 -13.13 -3.78 14.06
N ASN A 23 -14.08 -4.23 14.86
CA ASN A 23 -14.01 -4.08 16.30
C ASN A 23 -12.81 -4.85 16.89
N HIS A 24 -11.83 -4.11 17.41
CA HIS A 24 -10.58 -4.70 17.92
C HIS A 24 -10.76 -5.59 19.14
N GLN A 25 -11.76 -5.31 20.01
CA GLN A 25 -12.01 -6.15 21.18
C GLN A 25 -12.58 -7.52 20.81
N GLN A 26 -13.53 -7.53 19.87
CA GLN A 26 -14.09 -8.78 19.37
C GLN A 26 -13.02 -9.58 18.61
N LEU A 27 -12.24 -8.93 17.75
CA LEU A 27 -11.15 -9.56 17.02
C LEU A 27 -10.11 -10.13 17.98
N LEU A 28 -9.72 -9.41 19.02
CA LEU A 28 -8.76 -9.87 20.03
C LEU A 28 -9.27 -11.14 20.72
N LYS A 29 -10.56 -11.18 21.11
CA LYS A 29 -11.16 -12.36 21.73
C LYS A 29 -11.07 -13.59 20.83
N ILE A 30 -11.41 -13.44 19.56
CA ILE A 30 -11.35 -14.51 18.56
C ILE A 30 -9.91 -15.00 18.38
N LEU A 31 -8.98 -14.07 18.13
CA LEU A 31 -7.59 -14.41 17.87
C LEU A 31 -6.90 -15.05 19.08
N LYS A 32 -7.16 -14.58 20.28
CA LYS A 32 -6.61 -15.21 21.51
C LYS A 32 -7.08 -16.65 21.73
N ALA A 33 -8.23 -17.02 21.21
CA ALA A 33 -8.73 -18.38 21.31
C ALA A 33 -7.98 -19.36 20.39
N VAL A 34 -7.34 -18.86 19.33
CA VAL A 34 -6.66 -19.71 18.32
C VAL A 34 -5.14 -19.53 18.31
N ILE A 35 -4.62 -18.45 18.88
CA ILE A 35 -3.18 -18.18 18.92
C ILE A 35 -2.58 -18.84 20.16
N PRO A 36 -1.51 -19.67 20.02
CA PRO A 36 -0.80 -20.21 21.16
C PRO A 36 -0.29 -19.11 22.10
N PRO A 37 -0.54 -19.20 23.40
CA PRO A 37 -0.06 -18.21 24.37
C PRO A 37 1.47 -18.25 24.50
N ASN A 38 2.05 -17.17 25.01
CA ASN A 38 3.48 -17.07 25.37
C ASN A 38 4.47 -17.26 24.21
N LYS A 39 4.06 -16.96 22.97
CA LYS A 39 4.95 -16.90 21.82
C LYS A 39 5.11 -15.46 21.35
N ASN A 40 6.29 -15.16 20.81
CA ASN A 40 6.55 -13.91 20.11
C ASN A 40 6.18 -14.06 18.64
N TYR A 41 5.50 -13.06 18.10
CA TYR A 41 5.11 -13.06 16.71
C TYR A 41 5.68 -11.86 15.97
N TYR A 42 5.90 -12.04 14.66
CA TYR A 42 6.06 -10.94 13.71
C TYR A 42 4.96 -10.99 12.65
N THR A 43 4.63 -9.83 12.08
CA THR A 43 3.62 -9.73 11.03
C THR A 43 3.99 -8.68 10.01
N CYS A 44 3.22 -8.60 8.91
CA CYS A 44 3.33 -7.57 7.90
C CYS A 44 2.02 -6.78 7.80
N CYS A 45 2.11 -5.46 7.72
CA CYS A 45 0.95 -4.59 7.50
C CYS A 45 1.26 -3.54 6.44
N GLN A 46 0.59 -3.63 5.30
CA GLN A 46 0.78 -2.74 4.15
C GLN A 46 -0.20 -1.56 4.12
N HIS A 47 -0.76 -1.17 5.26
CA HIS A 47 -1.69 -0.06 5.34
C HIS A 47 -1.08 1.16 6.03
N ILE A 48 -1.27 2.36 5.47
CA ILE A 48 -0.74 3.62 6.02
C ILE A 48 -1.23 3.89 7.45
N GLY A 49 -2.44 3.45 7.79
CA GLY A 49 -3.02 3.55 9.14
C GLY A 49 -2.58 2.46 10.12
N TYR A 50 -1.48 1.74 9.86
CA TYR A 50 -0.98 0.64 10.69
C TYR A 50 -0.85 0.98 12.18
N HIS A 51 -0.57 2.23 12.50
CA HIS A 51 -0.45 2.71 13.88
C HIS A 51 -1.71 2.50 14.73
N LYS A 52 -2.89 2.39 14.10
CA LYS A 52 -4.17 2.12 14.78
C LYS A 52 -4.23 0.74 15.42
N LEU A 53 -3.37 -0.19 14.99
CA LEU A 53 -3.36 -1.58 15.45
C LEU A 53 -2.35 -1.87 16.56
N VAL A 54 -1.56 -0.90 16.98
CA VAL A 54 -0.44 -1.10 17.93
C VAL A 54 -0.91 -1.77 19.24
N ASN A 55 -2.00 -1.31 19.82
CA ASN A 55 -2.54 -1.89 21.04
C ASN A 55 -3.02 -3.34 20.84
N LEU A 56 -3.71 -3.60 19.73
CA LEU A 56 -4.18 -4.93 19.39
C LEU A 56 -2.98 -5.89 19.21
N TRP A 57 -1.97 -5.46 18.48
CA TRP A 57 -0.75 -6.25 18.24
C TRP A 57 0.00 -6.57 19.54
N SER A 58 0.16 -5.58 20.42
CA SER A 58 0.79 -5.81 21.72
C SER A 58 0.05 -6.87 22.53
N LEU A 59 -1.28 -6.83 22.54
CA LEU A 59 -2.12 -7.79 23.28
C LEU A 59 -2.12 -9.19 22.66
N LEU A 60 -1.73 -9.32 21.38
CA LEU A 60 -1.57 -10.58 20.66
C LEU A 60 -0.14 -11.15 20.73
N GLY A 61 0.79 -10.46 21.41
CA GLY A 61 2.18 -10.88 21.46
C GLY A 61 2.98 -10.62 20.18
N ILE A 62 2.49 -9.75 19.30
CA ILE A 62 3.23 -9.31 18.12
C ILE A 62 4.26 -8.28 18.56
N THR A 63 5.54 -8.60 18.36
CA THR A 63 6.67 -7.79 18.80
C THR A 63 7.40 -7.10 17.65
N ILE A 64 7.22 -7.58 16.41
CA ILE A 64 7.84 -7.03 15.21
C ILE A 64 6.77 -6.86 14.13
N VAL A 65 6.72 -5.68 13.52
CA VAL A 65 5.83 -5.37 12.39
C VAL A 65 6.64 -4.87 11.21
N TYR A 66 6.52 -5.55 10.08
CA TYR A 66 7.05 -5.13 8.80
C TYR A 66 6.02 -4.23 8.11
N THR A 67 6.44 -3.04 7.70
CA THR A 67 5.55 -2.09 7.02
C THR A 67 6.31 -1.23 6.01
N PRO A 68 5.74 -1.00 4.80
CA PRO A 68 6.32 -0.09 3.82
C PRO A 68 6.16 1.39 4.21
N HIS A 69 5.33 1.67 5.22
CA HIS A 69 5.04 3.03 5.70
C HIS A 69 5.85 3.42 6.94
N LYS A 70 6.94 2.71 7.22
CA LYS A 70 7.85 3.08 8.32
C LYS A 70 8.46 4.45 8.04
N CYS A 71 8.29 5.37 8.99
CA CYS A 71 8.92 6.68 8.93
C CYS A 71 10.37 6.62 9.43
N LEU A 72 11.24 7.46 8.85
CA LEU A 72 12.61 7.62 9.31
C LEU A 72 12.63 8.02 10.79
N GLY A 73 13.54 7.41 11.56
CA GLY A 73 13.66 7.68 13.00
C GLY A 73 12.60 7.03 13.89
N ARG A 74 11.56 6.39 13.29
CA ARG A 74 10.52 5.69 14.06
C ARG A 74 10.74 4.18 14.02
N ASP A 75 11.63 3.67 14.86
CA ASP A 75 11.97 2.25 14.91
C ASP A 75 11.07 1.43 15.83
N LYS A 76 10.29 2.09 16.68
CA LYS A 76 9.37 1.44 17.62
C LYS A 76 8.06 2.22 17.75
N MET A 77 7.00 1.50 18.09
CA MET A 77 5.73 2.05 18.57
C MET A 77 5.29 1.24 19.79
N GLY A 78 5.40 1.83 20.98
CA GLY A 78 5.28 1.09 22.24
C GLY A 78 6.34 -0.02 22.31
N SER A 79 5.93 -1.25 22.61
CA SER A 79 6.79 -2.43 22.66
C SER A 79 7.13 -3.03 21.30
N ILE A 80 6.48 -2.57 20.23
CA ILE A 80 6.59 -3.17 18.89
C ILE A 80 7.75 -2.54 18.12
N LYS A 81 8.64 -3.38 17.59
CA LYS A 81 9.69 -2.99 16.66
C LYS A 81 9.10 -2.84 15.25
N LEU A 82 9.39 -1.71 14.60
CA LEU A 82 9.01 -1.47 13.20
C LEU A 82 10.18 -1.75 12.28
N VAL A 83 9.93 -2.51 11.23
CA VAL A 83 10.92 -2.84 10.20
C VAL A 83 10.37 -2.39 8.85
N ALA A 84 11.17 -1.66 8.07
CA ALA A 84 10.80 -1.30 6.72
C ALA A 84 10.77 -2.56 5.82
N CYS A 85 9.76 -2.65 4.97
CA CYS A 85 9.71 -3.66 3.91
C CYS A 85 9.19 -3.00 2.62
N PRO A 86 9.52 -3.55 1.44
CA PRO A 86 8.94 -3.05 0.20
C PRO A 86 7.45 -3.35 0.14
N LEU A 87 6.72 -2.57 -0.67
CA LEU A 87 5.37 -2.92 -1.09
C LEU A 87 5.41 -4.16 -1.98
N TYR A 88 4.43 -5.03 -1.83
CA TYR A 88 4.25 -6.15 -2.73
C TYR A 88 3.91 -5.66 -4.14
N ALA A 89 4.71 -6.05 -5.11
CA ALA A 89 4.55 -5.63 -6.50
C ALA A 89 3.55 -6.55 -7.24
N VAL A 90 2.28 -6.46 -6.85
CA VAL A 90 1.19 -7.34 -7.34
C VAL A 90 1.17 -7.48 -8.86
N ASN A 91 1.43 -6.38 -9.57
CA ASN A 91 1.36 -6.38 -11.03
C ASN A 91 2.50 -7.14 -11.72
N LEU A 92 3.64 -7.33 -11.04
CA LEU A 92 4.77 -8.07 -11.60
C LEU A 92 4.75 -9.54 -11.20
N GLU A 93 4.23 -9.84 -10.02
CA GLU A 93 4.30 -11.19 -9.44
C GLU A 93 3.05 -12.02 -9.75
N ASP A 94 1.90 -11.40 -9.91
CA ASP A 94 0.66 -12.06 -10.28
C ASP A 94 0.39 -11.90 -11.78
N LYS A 95 0.78 -12.90 -12.56
CA LYS A 95 0.61 -12.92 -14.02
C LYS A 95 -0.85 -12.85 -14.46
N THR A 96 -1.78 -13.25 -13.60
CA THR A 96 -3.22 -13.20 -13.90
C THR A 96 -3.79 -11.78 -13.82
N ARG A 97 -3.12 -10.90 -13.09
CA ARG A 97 -3.56 -9.49 -12.94
C ARG A 97 -3.02 -8.57 -14.03
N ASN A 98 -2.01 -9.00 -14.75
CA ASN A 98 -1.34 -8.11 -15.70
C ASN A 98 -0.83 -8.85 -16.93
N GLU A 99 -1.75 -9.40 -17.72
CA GLU A 99 -1.48 -10.16 -18.95
C GLU A 99 -0.62 -9.37 -19.96
N VAL A 100 -0.71 -8.02 -19.92
CA VAL A 100 0.06 -7.11 -20.78
C VAL A 100 1.59 -7.31 -20.62
N PHE A 101 2.02 -7.74 -19.43
CA PHE A 101 3.45 -7.96 -19.14
C PHE A 101 3.90 -9.42 -19.32
N ASN A 102 2.99 -10.32 -19.69
CA ASN A 102 3.36 -11.71 -19.95
C ASN A 102 4.31 -11.80 -21.14
N GLY A 103 5.50 -12.36 -20.92
CA GLY A 103 6.52 -12.51 -21.93
C GLY A 103 7.30 -11.23 -22.25
N VAL A 104 7.06 -10.12 -21.58
CA VAL A 104 7.83 -8.88 -21.75
C VAL A 104 9.06 -8.91 -20.85
N ASP A 105 10.24 -8.79 -21.45
CA ASP A 105 11.49 -8.57 -20.71
C ASP A 105 11.56 -7.11 -20.25
N LEU A 106 11.05 -6.87 -19.04
CA LEU A 106 11.01 -5.52 -18.47
C LEU A 106 12.40 -4.98 -18.10
N LEU A 107 13.41 -5.83 -17.95
CA LEU A 107 14.76 -5.42 -17.57
C LEU A 107 15.56 -4.90 -18.75
N ASN A 108 15.44 -5.57 -19.92
CA ASN A 108 16.22 -5.27 -21.10
C ASN A 108 15.46 -4.42 -22.13
N LYS A 109 14.21 -4.09 -21.86
CA LYS A 109 13.43 -3.24 -22.76
C LYS A 109 13.97 -1.81 -22.77
N GLU A 110 14.16 -1.25 -23.96
CA GLU A 110 14.49 0.16 -24.13
C GLU A 110 13.41 1.04 -23.46
N ARG A 111 13.86 2.02 -22.69
CA ARG A 111 12.98 2.95 -21.98
C ARG A 111 12.82 4.23 -22.78
N LYS A 112 11.59 4.52 -23.18
CA LYS A 112 11.25 5.76 -23.90
C LYS A 112 11.41 7.01 -23.01
N TYR A 113 11.17 6.86 -21.71
CA TYR A 113 11.21 7.95 -20.74
C TYR A 113 12.23 7.65 -19.66
N PHE A 114 12.93 8.68 -19.22
CA PHE A 114 13.87 8.61 -18.11
C PHE A 114 13.13 8.31 -16.80
N TYR A 115 11.99 8.95 -16.60
CA TYR A 115 11.07 8.63 -15.49
C TYR A 115 9.62 8.92 -15.89
N SER A 116 8.72 8.23 -15.21
CA SER A 116 7.28 8.47 -15.31
C SER A 116 6.62 8.52 -13.93
N PHE A 117 5.61 9.35 -13.81
CA PHE A 117 4.75 9.40 -12.65
C PHE A 117 3.30 9.63 -13.06
N SER A 118 2.40 8.75 -12.59
CA SER A 118 0.96 8.93 -12.75
C SER A 118 0.30 8.79 -11.39
N GLY A 119 -0.34 9.83 -10.91
CA GLY A 119 -0.96 9.79 -9.59
C GLY A 119 -1.74 11.06 -9.28
N GLY A 120 -2.63 10.94 -8.30
CA GLY A 120 -3.40 12.07 -7.79
C GLY A 120 -2.75 12.73 -6.58
N TYR A 121 -3.27 13.89 -6.22
CA TYR A 121 -2.96 14.58 -4.98
C TYR A 121 -4.23 15.19 -4.38
N GLN A 122 -4.44 14.93 -3.11
CA GLN A 122 -5.50 15.54 -2.33
C GLN A 122 -4.89 16.22 -1.10
N ALA A 123 -5.13 17.49 -0.94
CA ALA A 123 -4.66 18.26 0.21
C ALA A 123 -5.13 17.61 1.51
N ASN A 124 -4.27 17.61 2.52
CA ASN A 124 -4.52 17.05 3.86
C ASN A 124 -4.71 15.52 3.94
N CYS A 125 -4.66 14.79 2.83
CA CYS A 125 -4.75 13.31 2.81
C CYS A 125 -3.39 12.63 2.72
N TYR A 126 -2.36 13.34 2.26
CA TYR A 126 -1.00 12.81 2.14
C TYR A 126 -0.10 13.37 3.24
N LEU A 127 0.82 12.53 3.72
CA LEU A 127 1.75 12.90 4.80
C LEU A 127 2.78 13.96 4.38
N THR A 128 2.98 14.15 3.08
CA THR A 128 3.97 15.08 2.52
C THR A 128 3.47 15.71 1.23
N ASP A 129 4.11 16.80 0.82
CA ASP A 129 3.89 17.50 -0.44
C ASP A 129 4.71 16.95 -1.62
N ILE A 130 5.35 15.79 -1.46
CA ILE A 130 6.25 15.23 -2.47
C ILE A 130 5.59 15.10 -3.86
N ARG A 131 4.31 14.77 -3.92
CA ARG A 131 3.58 14.67 -5.19
C ARG A 131 3.43 16.00 -5.89
N LEU A 132 3.22 17.08 -5.15
CA LEU A 132 3.20 18.45 -5.73
C LEU A 132 4.56 18.79 -6.33
N ARG A 133 5.65 18.49 -5.64
CA ARG A 133 7.00 18.69 -6.14
C ARG A 133 7.28 17.87 -7.41
N ILE A 134 6.75 16.64 -7.48
CA ILE A 134 6.86 15.81 -8.70
C ILE A 134 6.09 16.48 -9.85
N PHE A 135 4.88 16.99 -9.61
CA PHE A 135 4.12 17.70 -10.65
C PHE A 135 4.84 18.96 -11.13
N ASP A 136 5.54 19.66 -10.23
CA ASP A 136 6.32 20.85 -10.57
C ASP A 136 7.52 20.57 -11.48
N LEU A 137 8.05 19.34 -11.47
CA LEU A 137 9.13 18.93 -12.38
C LEU A 137 8.71 19.00 -13.85
N ASN A 138 7.43 18.86 -14.15
CA ASN A 138 6.92 18.94 -15.53
C ASN A 138 6.84 20.38 -16.05
N LYS A 139 6.83 21.39 -15.18
CA LYS A 139 6.74 22.81 -15.58
C LYS A 139 7.95 23.27 -16.39
N ASN A 140 9.06 22.56 -16.30
CA ASN A 140 10.30 22.88 -17.02
C ASN A 140 10.36 22.33 -18.46
N GLY A 141 9.25 21.77 -18.98
CA GLY A 141 9.14 21.36 -20.38
C GLY A 141 10.02 20.17 -20.78
N ARG A 142 10.45 19.34 -19.84
CA ARG A 142 11.22 18.10 -20.14
C ARG A 142 10.41 17.17 -21.04
N LYS A 143 11.03 16.73 -22.14
CA LYS A 143 10.41 15.80 -23.09
C LYS A 143 10.73 14.33 -22.81
N ASP A 144 11.68 14.09 -21.92
CA ASP A 144 12.18 12.75 -21.56
C ASP A 144 11.48 12.17 -20.30
N CYS A 145 10.37 12.76 -19.88
CA CYS A 145 9.57 12.26 -18.77
C CYS A 145 8.06 12.38 -19.06
N ILE A 146 7.28 11.55 -18.37
CA ILE A 146 5.83 11.69 -18.29
C ILE A 146 5.42 11.92 -16.84
N ILE A 147 4.76 13.04 -16.58
CA ILE A 147 4.14 13.33 -15.29
C ILE A 147 2.68 13.62 -15.54
N ARG A 148 1.80 12.78 -14.98
CA ARG A 148 0.36 12.89 -15.11
C ARG A 148 -0.29 13.07 -13.75
N ASN A 149 -0.99 14.19 -13.57
CA ASN A 149 -1.89 14.38 -12.45
C ASN A 149 -3.23 13.73 -12.79
N THR A 150 -3.63 12.71 -12.01
CA THR A 150 -4.86 11.94 -12.22
C THR A 150 -6.02 12.41 -11.32
N GLY A 151 -5.89 13.61 -10.78
CA GLY A 151 -6.88 14.20 -9.89
C GLY A 151 -6.53 14.03 -8.41
N ASP A 152 -7.54 14.01 -7.57
CA ASP A 152 -7.38 14.00 -6.13
C ASP A 152 -7.13 12.58 -5.56
N TRP A 153 -7.86 11.56 -6.03
CA TRP A 153 -7.79 10.20 -5.50
C TRP A 153 -8.03 9.14 -6.58
N HIS A 154 -7.08 8.16 -6.68
CA HIS A 154 -7.21 6.93 -7.49
C HIS A 154 -7.78 7.13 -8.92
N PHE A 155 -7.22 8.06 -9.69
CA PHE A 155 -7.74 8.41 -11.02
C PHE A 155 -9.18 8.93 -11.01
N ASN A 156 -9.62 9.59 -9.96
CA ASN A 156 -10.99 10.09 -9.86
C ASN A 156 -11.39 10.96 -11.06
N CYS A 157 -10.48 11.82 -11.56
CA CYS A 157 -10.75 12.66 -12.73
C CYS A 157 -10.97 11.81 -13.99
N ASP A 158 -10.23 10.71 -14.15
CA ASP A 158 -10.32 9.85 -15.33
C ASP A 158 -11.49 8.86 -15.26
N VAL A 159 -11.83 8.39 -14.06
CA VAL A 159 -12.83 7.32 -13.84
C VAL A 159 -14.19 7.89 -13.47
N TYR A 160 -14.23 9.02 -12.76
CA TYR A 160 -15.44 9.59 -12.18
C TYR A 160 -15.73 11.03 -12.62
N GLY A 161 -14.99 11.55 -13.60
CA GLY A 161 -15.26 12.91 -14.13
C GLY A 161 -15.13 14.00 -13.09
N GLY A 162 -14.07 13.97 -12.29
CA GLY A 162 -13.81 15.00 -11.26
C GLY A 162 -14.34 14.65 -9.87
N GLY A 163 -14.44 13.38 -9.55
CA GLY A 163 -14.79 12.89 -8.21
C GLY A 163 -16.24 12.43 -8.05
N GLN A 164 -17.04 12.57 -9.08
CA GLN A 164 -18.38 12.00 -9.12
C GLN A 164 -18.40 10.75 -9.99
N ASP A 165 -18.93 9.66 -9.45
CA ASP A 165 -19.31 8.51 -10.27
C ASP A 165 -20.35 9.01 -11.27
N ILE A 166 -19.98 9.14 -12.53
CA ILE A 166 -20.88 9.60 -13.58
C ILE A 166 -22.06 8.61 -13.63
N ASN A 167 -23.07 8.89 -12.85
CA ASN A 167 -24.35 8.19 -12.74
C ASN A 167 -24.35 6.83 -12.05
N GLY A 168 -23.37 6.44 -11.20
CA GLY A 168 -23.36 5.14 -10.53
C GLY A 168 -23.38 3.93 -11.47
N LYS A 169 -23.03 4.15 -12.75
CA LYS A 169 -23.20 3.14 -13.82
C LYS A 169 -22.07 2.11 -13.90
N LEU A 170 -20.91 2.40 -13.31
CA LEU A 170 -19.79 1.47 -13.34
C LEU A 170 -19.79 0.61 -12.09
N ASN A 171 -19.81 -0.70 -12.25
CA ASN A 171 -19.58 -1.62 -11.14
C ASN A 171 -18.08 -1.63 -10.75
N GLU A 172 -17.75 -2.26 -9.62
CA GLU A 172 -16.40 -2.28 -9.07
C GLU A 172 -15.38 -2.92 -10.03
N ASP A 173 -15.75 -3.96 -10.74
CA ASP A 173 -14.89 -4.64 -11.72
C ASP A 173 -14.58 -3.76 -12.92
N GLN A 174 -15.56 -3.02 -13.42
CA GLN A 174 -15.38 -2.07 -14.52
C GLN A 174 -14.43 -0.94 -14.10
N ARG A 175 -14.61 -0.38 -12.90
CA ARG A 175 -13.72 0.63 -12.33
C ARG A 175 -12.29 0.10 -12.19
N HIS A 176 -12.15 -1.14 -11.72
CA HIS A 176 -10.84 -1.79 -11.58
C HIS A 176 -10.15 -1.96 -12.94
N LYS A 177 -10.87 -2.43 -13.95
CA LYS A 177 -10.33 -2.58 -15.33
C LYS A 177 -9.87 -1.24 -15.92
N ILE A 178 -10.65 -0.18 -15.74
CA ILE A 178 -10.28 1.17 -16.20
C ILE A 178 -9.03 1.65 -15.49
N LYS A 179 -8.96 1.52 -14.17
CA LYS A 179 -7.77 1.90 -13.38
C LYS A 179 -6.53 1.13 -13.81
N THR A 180 -6.63 -0.18 -13.97
CA THR A 180 -5.53 -1.04 -14.42
C THR A 180 -5.03 -0.60 -15.80
N LYS A 181 -5.95 -0.33 -16.74
CA LYS A 181 -5.59 0.18 -18.07
C LYS A 181 -4.86 1.53 -18.00
N LEU A 182 -5.31 2.43 -17.14
CA LEU A 182 -4.68 3.74 -16.94
C LEU A 182 -3.30 3.62 -16.31
N TYR A 183 -3.10 2.74 -15.32
CA TYR A 183 -1.78 2.48 -14.73
C TYR A 183 -0.81 1.85 -15.73
N ASN A 184 -1.30 1.04 -16.67
CA ASN A 184 -0.47 0.37 -17.66
C ASN A 184 -0.21 1.22 -18.91
N SER A 185 -0.85 2.38 -19.06
CA SER A 185 -0.71 3.26 -20.25
C SER A 185 0.50 4.19 -20.19
N ILE A 186 1.30 4.11 -19.14
CA ILE A 186 2.52 4.90 -18.90
C ILE A 186 3.74 3.99 -18.92
#